data_04a0ffd3a58c9235415aab639883b40e
#
_entry.id   04a0ffd3a58c9235415aab639883b40e
#
_cell.length_a   1.000
_cell.length_b   1.000
_cell.length_c   1.000
_cell.angle_alpha   90.00
_cell.angle_beta   90.00
_cell.angle_gamma   90.00
#
_symmetry.space_group_name_H-M   'P 1'
#
loop_
_entity.id
_entity.type
_entity.pdbx_description
1 polymer ?
#
loop_
_entity_poly.entity_id
_entity_poly.type
_entity_poly.pdbx_seq_one_letter_code
_entity_poly.pdbx_strand_id
1 'polypeptide(L)'
;LKPGEFLQAVAFKRQLSTERSTFLELGNRRHGFAVAGLALRLEIEDGSCTMARIATMGGGAVAQRISSAEAVLEGAAIDETVIVAAVAALRAALDPPHDVHADADYRRHALGVMLDRALRSKETLW
;
A
#
# COMPACT_ATOMS: atom_id res chain seq x y z
N LEU A 1 2.19 -6.74 -22.15
CA LEU A 1 3.00 -6.66 -23.37
C LEU A 1 2.45 -7.66 -24.38
N LYS A 2 2.32 -7.25 -25.64
CA LYS A 2 1.96 -8.15 -26.73
C LYS A 2 3.20 -8.93 -27.20
N PRO A 3 3.03 -10.05 -27.91
CA PRO A 3 4.17 -10.74 -28.51
C PRO A 3 4.98 -9.78 -29.41
N GLY A 4 6.31 -9.76 -29.21
CA GLY A 4 7.21 -8.85 -29.91
C GLY A 4 7.40 -7.47 -29.30
N GLU A 5 6.69 -7.15 -28.21
CA GLU A 5 6.90 -5.92 -27.44
C GLU A 5 7.86 -6.14 -26.27
N PHE A 6 8.65 -5.13 -25.95
CA PHE A 6 9.47 -5.09 -24.74
C PHE A 6 9.31 -3.75 -24.02
N LEU A 7 9.42 -3.76 -22.70
CA LEU A 7 9.40 -2.55 -21.90
C LEU A 7 10.73 -1.81 -22.05
N GLN A 8 10.72 -0.66 -22.73
CA GLN A 8 11.93 0.13 -22.97
C GLN A 8 12.26 1.04 -21.78
N ALA A 9 11.26 1.67 -21.17
CA ALA A 9 11.47 2.62 -20.08
C ALA A 9 10.22 2.74 -19.21
N VAL A 10 10.45 3.12 -17.96
CA VAL A 10 9.40 3.56 -17.02
C VAL A 10 9.74 4.98 -16.59
N ALA A 11 8.77 5.89 -16.66
CA ALA A 11 8.92 7.27 -16.22
C ALA A 11 7.94 7.56 -15.08
N PHE A 12 8.43 8.21 -14.04
CA PHE A 12 7.61 8.67 -12.92
C PHE A 12 8.00 10.11 -12.54
N LYS A 13 7.01 10.84 -12.00
CA LYS A 13 7.23 12.19 -11.52
C LYS A 13 8.16 12.18 -10.30
N ARG A 14 8.98 13.22 -10.18
CA ARG A 14 9.76 13.44 -8.96
C ARG A 14 8.81 13.70 -7.79
N GLN A 15 9.13 13.14 -6.63
CA GLN A 15 8.39 13.40 -5.39
C GLN A 15 8.48 14.88 -5.02
N LEU A 16 7.35 15.47 -4.62
CA LEU A 16 7.26 16.84 -4.12
C LEU A 16 7.54 16.87 -2.60
N SER A 17 7.89 18.04 -2.08
CA SER A 17 8.12 18.23 -0.63
C SER A 17 6.86 18.04 0.23
N THR A 18 5.68 18.19 -0.36
CA THR A 18 4.36 17.95 0.26
C THR A 18 3.99 16.47 0.28
N GLU A 19 4.68 15.64 -0.48
CA GLU A 19 4.41 14.22 -0.60
C GLU A 19 5.22 13.41 0.40
N ARG A 20 4.59 12.38 0.94
CA ARG A 20 5.20 11.33 1.76
C ARG A 20 5.01 9.99 1.08
N SER A 21 6.03 9.17 1.05
CA SER A 21 5.93 7.82 0.51
C SER A 21 6.67 6.83 1.40
N THR A 22 6.17 5.60 1.41
CA THR A 22 6.82 4.49 2.10
C THR A 22 6.59 3.19 1.36
N PHE A 23 7.51 2.26 1.53
CA PHE A 23 7.36 0.87 1.12
C PHE A 23 7.68 -0.04 2.29
N LEU A 24 6.76 -0.92 2.62
CA LEU A 24 6.91 -1.94 3.66
C LEU A 24 6.84 -3.32 3.02
N GLU A 25 7.71 -4.21 3.47
CA GLU A 25 7.81 -5.57 2.97
C GLU A 25 7.87 -6.58 4.12
N LEU A 26 7.16 -7.69 3.97
CA LEU A 26 7.22 -8.83 4.85
C LEU A 26 7.69 -10.05 4.08
N GLY A 27 8.85 -10.58 4.44
CA GLY A 27 9.41 -11.82 3.91
C GLY A 27 9.60 -12.86 5.00
N ASN A 28 9.53 -14.14 4.63
CA ASN A 28 9.80 -15.25 5.55
C ASN A 28 11.32 -15.41 5.82
N ARG A 29 12.17 -14.84 4.99
CA ARG A 29 13.64 -14.90 5.10
C ARG A 29 14.24 -13.56 4.70
N ARG A 30 15.41 -13.24 5.27
CA ARG A 30 16.12 -11.97 5.07
C ARG A 30 16.43 -11.60 3.60
N HIS A 31 16.47 -12.59 2.70
CA HIS A 31 16.71 -12.43 1.25
C HIS A 31 15.75 -13.28 0.43
N GLY A 32 14.54 -13.53 0.94
CA GLY A 32 13.50 -14.29 0.25
C GLY A 32 12.54 -13.36 -0.50
N PHE A 33 11.66 -13.96 -1.28
CA PHE A 33 10.53 -13.23 -1.87
C PHE A 33 9.59 -12.72 -0.79
N ALA A 34 9.04 -11.53 -1.01
CA ALA A 34 8.04 -10.96 -0.12
C ALA A 34 6.76 -11.80 -0.10
N VAL A 35 6.27 -12.06 1.10
CA VAL A 35 4.96 -12.68 1.35
C VAL A 35 3.86 -11.64 1.15
N ALA A 36 4.11 -10.42 1.63
CA ALA A 36 3.25 -9.27 1.49
C ALA A 36 4.09 -7.99 1.36
N GLY A 37 3.61 -7.02 0.61
CA GLY A 37 4.23 -5.71 0.48
C GLY A 37 3.19 -4.63 0.30
N LEU A 38 3.47 -3.44 0.82
CA LEU A 38 2.60 -2.27 0.74
C LEU A 38 3.43 -1.05 0.36
N ALA A 39 3.02 -0.38 -0.70
CA ALA A 39 3.50 0.95 -1.07
C ALA A 39 2.40 1.97 -0.75
N LEU A 40 2.78 3.05 -0.07
CA LEU A 40 1.90 4.17 0.27
C LEU A 40 2.55 5.46 -0.21
N ARG A 41 1.76 6.31 -0.87
CA ARG A 41 2.11 7.70 -1.18
C ARG A 41 0.94 8.59 -0.79
N LEU A 42 1.24 9.63 -0.04
CA LEU A 42 0.29 10.62 0.44
C LEU A 42 0.76 12.02 0.07
N GLU A 43 -0.19 12.89 -0.22
CA GLU A 43 -0.01 14.33 -0.28
C GLU A 43 -0.89 14.97 0.79
N ILE A 44 -0.29 15.78 1.65
CA ILE A 44 -0.98 16.42 2.77
C ILE A 44 -0.85 17.93 2.61
N GLU A 45 -1.99 18.62 2.52
CA GLU A 45 -2.08 20.06 2.49
C GLU A 45 -3.06 20.54 3.55
N ASP A 46 -2.69 21.56 4.31
CA ASP A 46 -3.51 22.16 5.38
C ASP A 46 -4.11 21.13 6.37
N GLY A 47 -3.34 20.06 6.66
CA GLY A 47 -3.73 19.00 7.59
C GLY A 47 -4.67 17.94 7.00
N SER A 48 -5.06 18.05 5.74
CA SER A 48 -5.92 17.09 5.05
C SER A 48 -5.15 16.34 3.96
N CYS A 49 -5.51 15.09 3.74
CA CYS A 49 -4.94 14.26 2.67
C CYS A 49 -5.58 14.65 1.33
N THR A 50 -4.82 15.32 0.46
CA THR A 50 -5.31 15.73 -0.87
C THR A 50 -5.14 14.63 -1.90
N MET A 51 -4.24 13.68 -1.66
CA MET A 51 -4.02 12.54 -2.53
C MET A 51 -3.51 11.34 -1.74
N ALA A 52 -4.11 10.18 -1.97
CA ALA A 52 -3.64 8.90 -1.45
C ALA A 52 -3.42 7.89 -2.59
N ARG A 53 -2.33 7.13 -2.52
CA ARG A 53 -2.06 6.03 -3.43
C ARG A 53 -1.54 4.85 -2.62
N ILE A 54 -2.29 3.76 -2.68
CA ILE A 54 -2.01 2.53 -1.93
C ILE A 54 -1.91 1.39 -2.93
N ALA A 55 -0.77 0.73 -2.97
CA ALA A 55 -0.58 -0.48 -3.76
C ALA A 55 -0.12 -1.63 -2.87
N THR A 56 -0.64 -2.83 -3.15
CA THR A 56 -0.29 -4.05 -2.41
C THR A 56 0.31 -5.10 -3.33
N MET A 57 1.23 -5.88 -2.79
CA MET A 57 1.80 -7.09 -3.35
C MET A 57 1.48 -8.25 -2.39
N GLY A 58 1.06 -9.40 -2.92
CA GLY A 58 0.59 -10.53 -2.11
C GLY A 58 -0.82 -10.35 -1.55
N GLY A 59 -1.53 -9.28 -1.91
CA GLY A 59 -2.93 -9.04 -1.58
C GLY A 59 -3.94 -9.54 -2.63
N GLY A 60 -3.44 -10.08 -3.73
CA GLY A 60 -4.19 -10.66 -4.84
C GLY A 60 -3.24 -11.38 -5.78
N ALA A 61 -3.73 -11.86 -6.93
CA ALA A 61 -2.95 -12.60 -7.92
C ALA A 61 -1.79 -11.78 -8.52
N VAL A 62 -1.92 -10.46 -8.53
CA VAL A 62 -0.90 -9.49 -8.99
C VAL A 62 -0.84 -8.30 -8.05
N ALA A 63 0.21 -7.50 -8.17
CA ALA A 63 0.26 -6.21 -7.49
C ALA A 63 -0.89 -5.31 -7.96
N GLN A 64 -1.61 -4.70 -7.03
CA GLN A 64 -2.82 -3.93 -7.33
C GLN A 64 -2.95 -2.70 -6.45
N ARG A 65 -3.65 -1.69 -6.98
CA ARG A 65 -4.05 -0.51 -6.20
C ARG A 65 -5.33 -0.79 -5.42
N ILE A 66 -5.42 -0.20 -4.24
CA ILE A 66 -6.57 -0.34 -3.34
C ILE A 66 -7.34 0.99 -3.26
N SER A 67 -8.07 1.30 -4.33
CA SER A 67 -8.80 2.56 -4.48
C SER A 67 -9.87 2.79 -3.41
N SER A 68 -10.46 1.73 -2.85
CA SER A 68 -11.42 1.84 -1.75
C SER A 68 -10.80 2.41 -0.47
N ALA A 69 -9.56 2.03 -0.14
CA ALA A 69 -8.84 2.59 1.01
C ALA A 69 -8.31 4.00 0.72
N GLU A 70 -7.89 4.28 -0.53
CA GLU A 70 -7.49 5.63 -0.96
C GLU A 70 -8.64 6.63 -0.80
N ALA A 71 -9.85 6.27 -1.22
CA ALA A 71 -11.04 7.11 -1.12
C ALA A 71 -11.44 7.46 0.33
N VAL A 72 -11.11 6.61 1.30
CA VAL A 72 -11.33 6.90 2.73
C VAL A 72 -10.37 7.99 3.23
N LEU A 73 -9.15 8.02 2.70
CA LEU A 73 -8.12 8.97 3.11
C LEU A 73 -8.27 10.33 2.43
N GLU A 74 -8.66 10.34 1.15
CA GLU A 74 -8.73 11.57 0.34
C GLU A 74 -9.80 12.52 0.87
N GLY A 75 -9.42 13.78 1.14
CA GLY A 75 -10.25 14.82 1.71
C GLY A 75 -10.34 14.82 3.24
N ALA A 76 -9.74 13.83 3.92
CA ALA A 76 -9.82 13.70 5.37
C ALA A 76 -8.51 14.10 6.07
N ALA A 77 -8.62 14.55 7.33
CA ALA A 77 -7.49 14.55 8.24
C ALA A 77 -7.22 13.10 8.67
N ILE A 78 -5.95 12.68 8.65
CA ILE A 78 -5.57 11.29 8.99
C ILE A 78 -5.56 11.15 10.52
N ASP A 79 -6.74 10.94 11.08
CA ASP A 79 -6.95 10.64 12.50
C ASP A 79 -7.19 9.13 12.74
N GLU A 80 -7.39 8.76 13.99
CA GLU A 80 -7.63 7.36 14.39
C GLU A 80 -8.82 6.73 13.67
N THR A 81 -9.92 7.46 13.54
CA THR A 81 -11.15 6.97 12.90
C THR A 81 -10.92 6.69 11.42
N VAL A 82 -10.25 7.60 10.72
CA VAL A 82 -9.92 7.50 9.32
C VAL A 82 -8.92 6.36 9.07
N ILE A 83 -7.91 6.19 9.95
CA ILE A 83 -6.96 5.07 9.87
C ILE A 83 -7.68 3.73 9.97
N VAL A 84 -8.52 3.56 10.98
CA VAL A 84 -9.29 2.31 11.19
C VAL A 84 -10.18 2.01 9.99
N ALA A 85 -10.87 3.02 9.45
CA ALA A 85 -11.73 2.87 8.28
C ALA A 85 -10.94 2.51 7.01
N ALA A 86 -9.79 3.15 6.78
CA ALA A 86 -8.92 2.85 5.64
C ALA A 86 -8.36 1.43 5.70
N VAL A 87 -7.93 0.97 6.89
CA VAL A 87 -7.47 -0.41 7.10
C VAL A 87 -8.59 -1.42 6.85
N ALA A 88 -9.81 -1.13 7.31
CA ALA A 88 -10.96 -2.00 7.06
C ALA A 88 -11.30 -2.08 5.56
N ALA A 89 -11.30 -0.94 4.86
CA ALA A 89 -11.54 -0.86 3.42
C ALA A 89 -10.45 -1.62 2.63
N LEU A 90 -9.18 -1.48 3.02
CA LEU A 90 -8.10 -2.26 2.43
C LEU A 90 -8.37 -3.75 2.59
N ARG A 91 -8.59 -4.24 3.82
CA ARG A 91 -8.80 -5.67 4.10
C ARG A 91 -9.97 -6.26 3.32
N ALA A 92 -11.05 -5.50 3.15
CA ALA A 92 -12.23 -5.92 2.40
C ALA A 92 -11.98 -6.05 0.89
N ALA A 93 -11.04 -5.28 0.34
CA ALA A 93 -10.70 -5.29 -1.07
C ALA A 93 -9.67 -6.38 -1.46
N LEU A 94 -9.06 -7.04 -0.48
CA LEU A 94 -8.01 -8.02 -0.73
C LEU A 94 -8.59 -9.42 -1.00
N ASP A 95 -8.02 -10.09 -2.02
CA ASP A 95 -8.24 -11.51 -2.32
C ASP A 95 -6.87 -12.23 -2.44
N PRO A 96 -6.15 -12.39 -1.31
CA PRO A 96 -4.79 -12.92 -1.32
C PRO A 96 -4.77 -14.42 -1.57
N PRO A 97 -3.71 -14.92 -2.25
CA PRO A 97 -3.54 -16.36 -2.46
C PRO A 97 -3.23 -17.07 -1.14
N HIS A 98 -3.65 -18.34 -1.09
CA HIS A 98 -3.21 -19.29 -0.08
C HIS A 98 -2.17 -20.22 -0.73
N ASP A 99 -0.96 -20.26 -0.18
CA ASP A 99 0.14 -21.08 -0.69
C ASP A 99 1.06 -21.61 0.42
N VAL A 100 2.14 -22.27 0.05
CA VAL A 100 3.13 -22.84 1.00
C VAL A 100 3.90 -21.80 1.80
N HIS A 101 3.83 -20.52 1.42
CA HIS A 101 4.56 -19.43 2.07
C HIS A 101 3.71 -18.71 3.12
N ALA A 102 2.40 -18.58 2.88
CA ALA A 102 1.46 -17.98 3.81
C ALA A 102 0.00 -18.27 3.40
N ASP A 103 -0.87 -18.31 4.39
CA ASP A 103 -2.31 -18.36 4.14
C ASP A 103 -2.90 -16.97 3.81
N ALA A 104 -4.10 -16.98 3.24
CA ALA A 104 -4.79 -15.77 2.81
C ALA A 104 -5.11 -14.82 3.97
N ASP A 105 -5.49 -15.35 5.13
CA ASP A 105 -5.86 -14.53 6.29
C ASP A 105 -4.64 -13.86 6.90
N TYR A 106 -3.50 -14.57 6.95
CA TYR A 106 -2.24 -13.97 7.38
C TYR A 106 -1.82 -12.81 6.47
N ARG A 107 -1.88 -12.98 5.13
CA ARG A 107 -1.55 -11.92 4.16
C ARG A 107 -2.48 -10.71 4.33
N ARG A 108 -3.79 -10.94 4.47
CA ARG A 108 -4.78 -9.89 4.71
C ARG A 108 -4.53 -9.15 6.01
N HIS A 109 -4.20 -9.87 7.07
CA HIS A 109 -3.84 -9.30 8.36
C HIS A 109 -2.57 -8.46 8.27
N ALA A 110 -1.50 -9.02 7.70
CA ALA A 110 -0.21 -8.36 7.56
C ALA A 110 -0.30 -7.04 6.77
N LEU A 111 -0.99 -7.04 5.63
CA LEU A 111 -1.21 -5.83 4.82
C LEU A 111 -2.01 -4.76 5.57
N GLY A 112 -3.00 -5.17 6.37
CA GLY A 112 -3.71 -4.25 7.25
C GLY A 112 -2.82 -3.63 8.32
N VAL A 113 -1.95 -4.42 8.96
CA VAL A 113 -0.97 -3.91 9.94
C VAL A 113 0.05 -2.98 9.28
N MET A 114 0.48 -3.28 8.06
CA MET A 114 1.40 -2.42 7.31
C MET A 114 0.78 -1.06 7.02
N LEU A 115 -0.48 -1.02 6.57
CA LEU A 115 -1.18 0.24 6.31
C LEU A 115 -1.36 1.05 7.61
N ASP A 116 -1.80 0.42 8.68
CA ASP A 116 -1.95 1.07 9.99
C ASP A 116 -0.63 1.71 10.45
N ARG A 117 0.48 0.97 10.41
CA ARG A 117 1.81 1.47 10.77
C ARG A 117 2.28 2.61 9.87
N ALA A 118 2.09 2.47 8.56
CA ALA A 118 2.49 3.49 7.60
C ALA A 118 1.73 4.81 7.82
N LEU A 119 0.43 4.74 8.11
CA LEU A 119 -0.40 5.93 8.37
C LEU A 119 -0.08 6.59 9.72
N ARG A 120 0.32 5.82 10.74
CA ARG A 120 0.71 6.33 12.06
C ARG A 120 2.12 6.86 12.11
N SER A 121 2.98 6.45 11.19
CA SER A 121 4.37 6.90 11.16
C SER A 121 4.43 8.40 10.88
N LYS A 122 5.04 9.16 11.80
CA LYS A 122 5.35 10.58 11.59
C LYS A 122 6.66 10.77 10.82
N GLU A 123 7.42 9.71 10.66
CA GLU A 123 8.67 9.74 9.92
C GLU A 123 8.38 9.61 8.43
N THR A 124 8.87 10.55 7.68
CA THR A 124 8.96 10.46 6.23
C THR A 124 9.94 9.33 5.94
N LEU A 125 9.44 8.20 5.52
CA LEU A 125 10.28 7.15 5.02
C LEU A 125 10.70 7.54 3.61
N TRP A 126 11.96 7.95 3.47
CA TRP A 126 12.72 8.37 2.27
C TRP A 126 12.43 9.76 1.70
#